data_7fe6d0a60b37ccc7072fa0cb096cfeb6
#
_entry.id   7fe6d0a60b37ccc7072fa0cb096cfeb6
#
_cell.length_a   1.000
_cell.length_b   1.000
_cell.length_c   1.000
_cell.angle_alpha   90.00
_cell.angle_beta   90.00
_cell.angle_gamma   90.00
#
_symmetry.space_group_name_H-M   'P 1'
#
loop_
_entity.id
_entity.type
_entity.pdbx_description
1 polymer ?
#
loop_
_entity_poly.entity_id
_entity_poly.type
_entity_poly.pdbx_seq_one_letter_code
_entity_poly.pdbx_strand_id
1 'polypeptide(L)'
;KVVAAPCMEMMQAANLSFALCPLLTDGAIEALLVAGSQEQKDAYLSRLIDGSWTGTMNLTEPQAGSDLAQVRTKAVPQSDGTYRLFGQKIYITYGEHDLADNIAHLVLARTPDAPAGVKGISLFIVPKVLFDADGKLGKRNDVYCASIEHKLGIKASPTCVLIFGDDKGAVGAGAVGTLIGDENRGLEYMFIMMNAAR
;
A
#
# COMPACT_ATOMS: atom_id res chain seq x y z
N LYS A 1 -5.70 21.06 3.72
CA LYS A 1 -7.06 20.45 3.61
C LYS A 1 -8.10 21.40 2.98
N VAL A 2 -8.13 22.69 3.35
CA VAL A 2 -9.14 23.67 2.82
C VAL A 2 -9.05 23.85 1.30
N VAL A 3 -7.85 23.82 0.70
CA VAL A 3 -7.65 23.91 -0.75
C VAL A 3 -7.82 22.54 -1.42
N ALA A 4 -7.40 21.46 -0.78
CA ALA A 4 -7.48 20.12 -1.35
C ALA A 4 -8.93 19.63 -1.52
N ALA A 5 -9.81 19.95 -0.56
CA ALA A 5 -11.21 19.49 -0.62
C ALA A 5 -11.96 19.93 -1.89
N PRO A 6 -12.00 21.23 -2.28
CA PRO A 6 -12.66 21.62 -3.52
C PRO A 6 -11.97 21.08 -4.78
N CYS A 7 -10.64 20.91 -4.77
CA CYS A 7 -9.94 20.28 -5.89
C CYS A 7 -10.36 18.82 -6.06
N MET A 8 -10.47 18.08 -4.95
CA MET A 8 -10.93 16.69 -4.96
C MET A 8 -12.40 16.59 -5.39
N GLU A 9 -13.27 17.49 -4.92
CA GLU A 9 -14.66 17.55 -5.34
C GLU A 9 -14.80 17.78 -6.86
N MET A 10 -14.03 18.71 -7.42
CA MET A 10 -14.00 18.95 -8.87
C MET A 10 -13.52 17.71 -9.65
N MET A 11 -12.47 17.02 -9.17
CA MET A 11 -11.98 15.81 -9.81
C MET A 11 -12.99 14.67 -9.74
N GLN A 12 -13.65 14.48 -8.59
CA GLN A 12 -14.68 13.46 -8.41
C GLN A 12 -15.92 13.73 -9.28
N ALA A 13 -16.34 14.98 -9.38
CA ALA A 13 -17.43 15.37 -10.24
C ALA A 13 -17.13 15.16 -11.74
N ALA A 14 -15.88 15.38 -12.15
CA ALA A 14 -15.45 15.19 -13.53
C ALA A 14 -15.22 13.72 -13.87
N ASN A 15 -14.49 12.98 -13.01
CA ASN A 15 -14.15 11.57 -13.20
C ASN A 15 -13.82 10.89 -11.86
N LEU A 16 -14.84 10.32 -11.21
CA LEU A 16 -14.69 9.60 -9.94
C LEU A 16 -13.70 8.44 -10.05
N SER A 17 -13.70 7.72 -11.18
CA SER A 17 -12.78 6.59 -11.36
C SER A 17 -11.31 7.01 -11.27
N PHE A 18 -10.96 8.15 -11.86
CA PHE A 18 -9.61 8.70 -11.77
C PHE A 18 -9.31 9.27 -10.37
N ALA A 19 -10.26 10.01 -9.80
CA ALA A 19 -10.08 10.72 -8.52
C ALA A 19 -9.73 9.79 -7.34
N LEU A 20 -10.08 8.50 -7.42
CA LEU A 20 -9.72 7.51 -6.39
C LEU A 20 -8.19 7.27 -6.30
N CYS A 21 -7.43 7.48 -7.37
CA CYS A 21 -5.98 7.31 -7.37
C CYS A 21 -5.28 8.37 -6.48
N PRO A 22 -5.42 9.68 -6.73
CA PRO A 22 -4.83 10.71 -5.87
C PRO A 22 -5.41 10.70 -4.45
N LEU A 23 -6.67 10.33 -4.26
CA LEU A 23 -7.29 10.21 -2.94
C LEU A 23 -6.57 9.19 -2.04
N LEU A 24 -6.24 8.01 -2.57
CA LEU A 24 -5.49 7.00 -1.82
C LEU A 24 -4.03 7.41 -1.60
N THR A 25 -3.45 8.11 -2.55
CA THR A 25 -2.08 8.64 -2.44
C THR A 25 -1.99 9.67 -1.31
N ASP A 26 -2.98 10.58 -1.19
CA ASP A 26 -3.07 11.55 -0.08
C ASP A 26 -3.14 10.84 1.28
N GLY A 27 -3.95 9.77 1.37
CA GLY A 27 -4.00 8.93 2.57
C GLY A 27 -2.66 8.27 2.92
N ALA A 28 -1.91 7.79 1.93
CA ALA A 28 -0.58 7.21 2.14
C ALA A 28 0.43 8.26 2.63
N ILE A 29 0.38 9.48 2.09
CA ILE A 29 1.18 10.62 2.55
C ILE A 29 0.90 10.91 4.03
N GLU A 30 -0.37 11.02 4.43
CA GLU A 30 -0.76 11.29 5.82
C GLU A 30 -0.25 10.19 6.77
N ALA A 31 -0.38 8.91 6.39
CA ALA A 31 0.14 7.81 7.21
C ALA A 31 1.66 7.86 7.37
N LEU A 32 2.41 8.15 6.30
CA LEU A 32 3.86 8.29 6.35
C LEU A 32 4.30 9.52 7.16
N LEU A 33 3.60 10.66 7.05
CA LEU A 33 3.90 11.86 7.85
C LEU A 33 3.80 11.58 9.35
N VAL A 34 2.81 10.78 9.77
CA VAL A 34 2.58 10.47 11.19
C VAL A 34 3.48 9.36 11.69
N ALA A 35 3.61 8.26 10.96
CA ALA A 35 4.22 7.02 11.44
C ALA A 35 5.50 6.60 10.70
N GLY A 36 5.80 7.16 9.54
CA GLY A 36 7.01 6.82 8.78
C GLY A 36 8.29 7.28 9.48
N SER A 37 9.36 6.51 9.32
CA SER A 37 10.71 6.96 9.72
C SER A 37 11.17 8.15 8.86
N GLN A 38 12.25 8.83 9.27
CA GLN A 38 12.77 9.93 8.46
C GLN A 38 13.25 9.44 7.09
N GLU A 39 13.91 8.29 7.05
CA GLU A 39 14.36 7.65 5.79
C GLU A 39 13.19 7.33 4.86
N GLN A 40 12.08 6.84 5.41
CA GLN A 40 10.87 6.59 4.62
C GLN A 40 10.25 7.89 4.11
N LYS A 41 10.20 8.93 4.94
CA LYS A 41 9.71 10.26 4.52
C LYS A 41 10.55 10.84 3.39
N ASP A 42 11.85 10.79 3.52
CA ASP A 42 12.79 11.31 2.51
C ASP A 42 12.70 10.50 1.20
N ALA A 43 12.51 9.19 1.29
CA ALA A 43 12.43 8.31 0.15
C ALA A 43 11.10 8.42 -0.64
N TYR A 44 9.97 8.62 0.05
CA TYR A 44 8.66 8.47 -0.58
C TYR A 44 7.89 9.80 -0.73
N LEU A 45 7.95 10.72 0.25
CA LEU A 45 6.99 11.83 0.31
C LEU A 45 7.05 12.76 -0.90
N SER A 46 8.24 13.16 -1.34
CA SER A 46 8.36 14.09 -2.48
C SER A 46 7.69 13.51 -3.74
N ARG A 47 7.88 12.22 -3.99
CA ARG A 47 7.38 11.51 -5.17
C ARG A 47 5.89 11.20 -5.10
N LEU A 48 5.36 10.99 -3.90
CA LEU A 48 3.91 10.85 -3.68
C LEU A 48 3.19 12.20 -3.82
N ILE A 49 3.84 13.29 -3.36
CA ILE A 49 3.27 14.64 -3.42
C ILE A 49 3.26 15.18 -4.85
N ASP A 50 4.32 14.96 -5.63
CA ASP A 50 4.39 15.42 -7.02
C ASP A 50 3.62 14.51 -8.01
N GLY A 51 3.15 13.35 -7.54
CA GLY A 51 2.36 12.40 -8.32
C GLY A 51 3.18 11.48 -9.23
N SER A 52 4.51 11.53 -9.20
CA SER A 52 5.36 10.58 -9.93
C SER A 52 5.23 9.15 -9.40
N TRP A 53 4.87 9.01 -8.12
CA TRP A 53 4.48 7.75 -7.51
C TRP A 53 3.08 7.85 -6.89
N THR A 54 2.41 6.70 -6.72
CA THR A 54 1.09 6.62 -6.09
C THR A 54 1.12 5.70 -4.88
N GLY A 55 0.15 5.87 -3.98
CA GLY A 55 -0.02 5.05 -2.79
C GLY A 55 -1.29 4.20 -2.86
N THR A 56 -1.26 3.00 -2.28
CA THR A 56 -2.41 2.11 -2.15
C THR A 56 -2.59 1.57 -0.75
N MET A 57 -3.81 1.19 -0.42
CA MET A 57 -4.21 0.67 0.88
C MET A 57 -4.54 -0.83 0.76
N ASN A 58 -3.75 -1.68 1.43
CA ASN A 58 -3.83 -3.14 1.30
C ASN A 58 -4.21 -3.79 2.64
N LEU A 59 -5.54 -3.89 2.91
CA LEU A 59 -6.08 -4.50 4.12
C LEU A 59 -6.65 -5.87 3.86
N THR A 60 -7.66 -5.91 2.99
CA THR A 60 -8.60 -7.01 2.80
C THR A 60 -7.93 -8.25 2.19
N GLU A 61 -8.25 -9.39 2.77
CA GLU A 61 -7.90 -10.71 2.25
C GLU A 61 -9.18 -11.53 2.00
N PRO A 62 -9.14 -12.63 1.24
CA PRO A 62 -10.34 -13.43 0.96
C PRO A 62 -11.11 -13.86 2.22
N GLN A 63 -10.43 -14.14 3.32
CA GLN A 63 -11.02 -14.53 4.61
C GLN A 63 -11.12 -13.38 5.62
N ALA A 64 -10.57 -12.20 5.32
CA ALA A 64 -10.42 -11.08 6.24
C ALA A 64 -10.88 -9.77 5.60
N GLY A 65 -12.19 -9.56 5.54
CA GLY A 65 -12.82 -8.32 5.08
C GLY A 65 -13.28 -7.49 6.28
N SER A 66 -14.46 -7.83 6.83
CA SER A 66 -15.01 -7.15 8.02
C SER A 66 -14.26 -7.49 9.30
N ASP A 67 -13.75 -8.71 9.43
CA ASP A 67 -12.93 -9.15 10.57
C ASP A 67 -11.46 -9.24 10.17
N LEU A 68 -10.71 -8.16 10.41
CA LEU A 68 -9.28 -8.10 10.15
C LEU A 68 -8.44 -8.95 11.10
N ALA A 69 -9.02 -9.49 12.20
CA ALA A 69 -8.31 -10.45 13.04
C ALA A 69 -7.87 -11.71 12.26
N GLN A 70 -8.53 -11.99 11.15
CA GLN A 70 -8.25 -13.12 10.25
C GLN A 70 -7.14 -12.87 9.22
N VAL A 71 -6.49 -11.70 9.21
CA VAL A 71 -5.36 -11.39 8.30
C VAL A 71 -4.26 -12.43 8.45
N ARG A 72 -3.83 -13.01 7.34
CA ARG A 72 -2.83 -14.08 7.24
C ARG A 72 -1.57 -13.69 6.47
N THR A 73 -1.54 -12.57 5.77
CA THR A 73 -0.33 -12.06 5.12
C THR A 73 0.80 -12.01 6.14
N LYS A 74 1.94 -12.60 5.81
CA LYS A 74 3.13 -12.71 6.67
C LYS A 74 4.18 -11.71 6.26
N ALA A 75 4.90 -11.16 7.23
CA ALA A 75 6.08 -10.34 7.03
C ALA A 75 7.25 -10.98 7.79
N VAL A 76 8.19 -11.57 7.06
CA VAL A 76 9.34 -12.28 7.62
C VAL A 76 10.53 -11.34 7.69
N PRO A 77 11.06 -11.03 8.89
CA PRO A 77 12.19 -10.12 9.06
C PRO A 77 13.47 -10.67 8.39
N GLN A 78 14.27 -9.77 7.84
CA GLN A 78 15.55 -10.05 7.22
C GLN A 78 16.69 -9.43 8.02
N SER A 79 17.92 -9.91 7.83
CA SER A 79 19.11 -9.43 8.53
C SER A 79 19.50 -7.98 8.19
N ASP A 80 19.00 -7.44 7.09
CA ASP A 80 19.22 -6.07 6.62
C ASP A 80 18.19 -5.06 7.12
N GLY A 81 17.28 -5.48 8.01
CA GLY A 81 16.19 -4.63 8.53
C GLY A 81 14.97 -4.51 7.63
N THR A 82 14.99 -5.15 6.46
CA THR A 82 13.81 -5.28 5.60
C THR A 82 12.93 -6.46 6.02
N TYR A 83 11.79 -6.62 5.37
CA TYR A 83 10.89 -7.75 5.52
C TYR A 83 10.58 -8.37 4.17
N ARG A 84 10.33 -9.69 4.16
CA ARG A 84 9.76 -10.39 3.02
C ARG A 84 8.29 -10.68 3.29
N LEU A 85 7.40 -10.11 2.46
CA LEU A 85 5.97 -10.27 2.60
C LEU A 85 5.44 -11.39 1.70
N PHE A 86 4.51 -12.19 2.25
CA PHE A 86 3.85 -13.31 1.58
C PHE A 86 2.36 -13.29 1.87
N GLY A 87 1.53 -13.29 0.85
CA GLY A 87 0.08 -13.32 0.99
C GLY A 87 -0.67 -12.74 -0.19
N GLN A 88 -1.99 -12.65 -0.02
CA GLN A 88 -2.89 -12.13 -1.03
C GLN A 88 -3.74 -11.00 -0.45
N LYS A 89 -3.87 -9.92 -1.21
CA LYS A 89 -4.78 -8.81 -0.91
C LYS A 89 -5.79 -8.66 -2.04
N ILE A 90 -7.05 -8.44 -1.67
CA ILE A 90 -8.15 -8.31 -2.63
C ILE A 90 -8.82 -6.94 -2.50
N TYR A 91 -9.51 -6.53 -3.56
CA TYR A 91 -10.21 -5.25 -3.66
C TYR A 91 -9.28 -4.04 -3.50
N ILE A 92 -8.05 -4.14 -4.03
CA ILE A 92 -7.07 -3.07 -3.92
C ILE A 92 -7.29 -2.04 -5.04
N THR A 93 -7.81 -0.89 -4.65
CA THR A 93 -8.03 0.25 -5.55
C THR A 93 -6.70 0.76 -6.08
N TYR A 94 -6.57 0.85 -7.40
CA TYR A 94 -5.33 1.25 -8.09
C TYR A 94 -4.11 0.41 -7.69
N GLY A 95 -4.32 -0.88 -7.40
CA GLY A 95 -3.24 -1.81 -7.04
C GLY A 95 -2.24 -2.06 -8.17
N GLU A 96 -2.64 -1.90 -9.42
CA GLU A 96 -1.78 -1.98 -10.60
C GLU A 96 -2.27 -1.00 -11.67
N HIS A 97 -1.38 -0.19 -12.20
CA HIS A 97 -1.61 0.76 -13.29
C HIS A 97 -0.28 1.29 -13.84
N ASP A 98 -0.34 2.07 -14.91
CA ASP A 98 0.76 2.73 -15.61
C ASP A 98 0.66 4.28 -15.60
N LEU A 99 -0.16 4.85 -14.71
CA LEU A 99 -0.34 6.30 -14.57
C LEU A 99 0.81 6.98 -13.82
N ALA A 100 1.67 6.20 -13.16
CA ALA A 100 2.80 6.67 -12.37
C ALA A 100 3.97 5.70 -12.52
N ASP A 101 5.18 6.19 -12.25
CA ASP A 101 6.41 5.42 -12.41
C ASP A 101 6.51 4.25 -11.40
N ASN A 102 5.93 4.44 -10.21
CA ASN A 102 5.95 3.43 -9.15
C ASN A 102 4.67 3.49 -8.29
N ILE A 103 4.41 2.41 -7.56
CA ILE A 103 3.31 2.31 -6.60
C ILE A 103 3.89 1.90 -5.25
N ALA A 104 3.57 2.65 -4.21
CA ALA A 104 3.89 2.34 -2.82
C ALA A 104 2.67 1.67 -2.16
N HIS A 105 2.74 0.36 -1.93
CA HIS A 105 1.68 -0.39 -1.28
C HIS A 105 1.84 -0.33 0.24
N LEU A 106 0.84 0.23 0.96
CA LEU A 106 0.76 0.16 2.41
C LEU A 106 0.01 -1.12 2.79
N VAL A 107 0.72 -2.10 3.36
CA VAL A 107 0.26 -3.49 3.50
C VAL A 107 0.14 -3.88 4.97
N LEU A 108 -1.04 -4.33 5.39
CA LEU A 108 -1.23 -4.97 6.70
C LEU A 108 -0.75 -6.42 6.65
N ALA A 109 0.18 -6.77 7.55
CA ALA A 109 0.74 -8.11 7.66
C ALA A 109 1.11 -8.44 9.11
N ARG A 110 1.45 -9.70 9.37
CA ARG A 110 1.87 -10.21 10.68
C ARG A 110 3.32 -10.62 10.66
N THR A 111 4.07 -10.23 11.68
CA THR A 111 5.38 -10.80 11.98
C THR A 111 5.23 -12.20 12.62
N PRO A 112 6.27 -13.06 12.60
CA PRO A 112 6.17 -14.45 13.10
C PRO A 112 5.64 -14.58 14.53
N ASP A 113 6.07 -13.68 15.42
CA ASP A 113 5.74 -13.71 16.85
C ASP A 113 4.60 -12.77 17.23
N ALA A 114 3.84 -12.29 16.25
CA ALA A 114 2.75 -11.36 16.48
C ALA A 114 1.62 -11.99 17.29
N PRO A 115 1.05 -11.27 18.28
CA PRO A 115 -0.10 -11.75 19.02
C PRO A 115 -1.31 -12.01 18.12
N ALA A 116 -2.18 -12.93 18.53
CA ALA A 116 -3.40 -13.23 17.80
C ALA A 116 -4.36 -12.02 17.75
N GLY A 117 -5.25 -12.03 16.76
CA GLY A 117 -6.26 -11.00 16.60
C GLY A 117 -5.70 -9.69 16.00
N VAL A 118 -6.46 -8.63 16.11
CA VAL A 118 -6.13 -7.32 15.50
C VAL A 118 -4.88 -6.67 16.09
N LYS A 119 -4.55 -7.02 17.33
CA LYS A 119 -3.36 -6.47 18.03
C LYS A 119 -2.02 -6.99 17.51
N GLY A 120 -2.02 -8.00 16.63
CA GLY A 120 -0.79 -8.53 16.03
C GLY A 120 -0.60 -8.08 14.58
N ILE A 121 -1.29 -7.04 14.15
CA ILE A 121 -1.19 -6.54 12.77
C ILE A 121 -0.25 -5.35 12.73
N SER A 122 0.76 -5.43 11.86
CA SER A 122 1.74 -4.37 11.59
C SER A 122 1.52 -3.78 10.19
N LEU A 123 2.03 -2.58 9.95
CA LEU A 123 1.95 -1.90 8.67
C LEU A 123 3.31 -1.87 7.98
N PHE A 124 3.34 -2.23 6.71
CA PHE A 124 4.55 -2.24 5.88
C PHE A 124 4.36 -1.39 4.63
N ILE A 125 5.43 -0.72 4.18
CA ILE A 125 5.47 -0.11 2.87
C ILE A 125 6.26 -1.02 1.92
N VAL A 126 5.63 -1.35 0.79
CA VAL A 126 6.14 -2.28 -0.23
C VAL A 126 6.08 -1.58 -1.58
N PRO A 127 7.20 -1.13 -2.14
CA PRO A 127 7.20 -0.50 -3.46
C PRO A 127 7.00 -1.58 -4.55
N LYS A 128 6.25 -1.25 -5.60
CA LYS A 128 6.08 -2.11 -6.79
C LYS A 128 7.41 -2.38 -7.50
N VAL A 129 8.25 -1.37 -7.56
CA VAL A 129 9.61 -1.44 -8.10
C VAL A 129 10.57 -0.92 -7.03
N LEU A 130 11.64 -1.68 -6.74
CA LEU A 130 12.68 -1.22 -5.82
C LEU A 130 13.43 -0.04 -6.42
N PHE A 131 14.01 0.79 -5.58
CA PHE A 131 14.73 1.99 -5.99
C PHE A 131 15.95 2.22 -5.09
N ASP A 132 16.92 2.98 -5.57
CA ASP A 132 18.10 3.39 -4.82
C ASP A 132 17.86 4.69 -4.01
N ALA A 133 18.88 5.16 -3.30
CA ALA A 133 18.81 6.35 -2.47
C ALA A 133 18.45 7.62 -3.27
N ASP A 134 18.79 7.70 -4.56
CA ASP A 134 18.45 8.80 -5.46
C ASP A 134 17.02 8.66 -6.04
N GLY A 135 16.35 7.53 -5.74
CA GLY A 135 15.02 7.19 -6.22
C GLY A 135 14.97 6.64 -7.63
N LYS A 136 16.10 6.25 -8.18
CA LYS A 136 16.17 5.59 -9.48
C LYS A 136 15.59 4.19 -9.37
N LEU A 137 14.63 3.90 -10.22
CA LEU A 137 13.96 2.61 -10.26
C LEU A 137 14.90 1.49 -10.72
N GLY A 138 14.82 0.37 -10.02
CA GLY A 138 15.64 -0.81 -10.21
C GLY A 138 14.83 -2.07 -10.52
N LYS A 139 14.98 -3.09 -9.70
CA LYS A 139 14.34 -4.39 -9.89
C LYS A 139 12.84 -4.36 -9.56
N ARG A 140 12.03 -5.06 -10.35
CA ARG A 140 10.64 -5.34 -10.02
C ARG A 140 10.57 -6.14 -8.72
N ASN A 141 9.79 -5.64 -7.77
CA ASN A 141 9.53 -6.34 -6.51
C ASN A 141 8.64 -7.56 -6.74
N ASP A 142 8.59 -8.47 -5.76
CA ASP A 142 7.77 -9.69 -5.84
C ASP A 142 6.31 -9.41 -5.41
N VAL A 143 5.70 -8.47 -6.09
CA VAL A 143 4.28 -8.14 -6.02
C VAL A 143 3.71 -8.00 -7.43
N TYR A 144 2.56 -8.63 -7.68
CA TYR A 144 1.90 -8.55 -8.99
C TYR A 144 0.38 -8.60 -8.86
N CYS A 145 -0.28 -8.05 -9.87
CA CYS A 145 -1.73 -8.11 -10.02
C CYS A 145 -2.12 -9.45 -10.66
N ALA A 146 -2.84 -10.27 -9.91
CA ALA A 146 -3.33 -11.56 -10.39
C ALA A 146 -4.63 -11.41 -11.20
N SER A 147 -5.48 -10.44 -10.84
CA SER A 147 -6.73 -10.14 -11.54
C SER A 147 -7.24 -8.74 -11.19
N ILE A 148 -8.13 -8.23 -12.05
CA ILE A 148 -8.88 -7.00 -11.83
C ILE A 148 -10.36 -7.38 -11.69
N GLU A 149 -11.04 -6.78 -10.71
CA GLU A 149 -12.46 -7.03 -10.44
C GLU A 149 -13.36 -6.47 -11.54
N HIS A 150 -14.33 -7.26 -11.96
CA HIS A 150 -15.42 -6.80 -12.81
C HIS A 150 -16.51 -6.17 -11.94
N LYS A 151 -16.58 -4.83 -11.95
CA LYS A 151 -17.46 -4.08 -11.04
C LYS A 151 -18.75 -3.61 -11.70
N LEU A 152 -19.77 -3.34 -10.88
CA LEU A 152 -21.04 -2.76 -11.31
C LEU A 152 -20.85 -1.30 -11.79
N GLY A 153 -20.06 -0.51 -11.05
CA GLY A 153 -19.71 0.88 -11.36
C GLY A 153 -18.23 1.16 -11.18
N ILE A 154 -17.80 2.41 -11.44
CA ILE A 154 -16.40 2.88 -11.32
C ILE A 154 -15.43 1.95 -12.10
N LYS A 155 -15.84 1.54 -13.30
CA LYS A 155 -15.14 0.48 -14.05
C LYS A 155 -13.74 0.86 -14.50
N ALA A 156 -13.47 2.15 -14.71
CA ALA A 156 -12.14 2.64 -15.09
C ALA A 156 -11.15 2.75 -13.92
N SER A 157 -11.58 2.58 -12.66
CA SER A 157 -10.70 2.42 -11.50
C SER A 157 -10.32 0.95 -11.36
N PRO A 158 -9.06 0.54 -11.59
CA PRO A 158 -8.68 -0.86 -11.44
C PRO A 158 -8.73 -1.27 -9.97
N THR A 159 -9.55 -2.27 -9.67
CA THR A 159 -9.67 -2.87 -8.35
C THR A 159 -9.02 -4.24 -8.39
N CYS A 160 -7.85 -4.35 -7.80
CA CYS A 160 -6.91 -5.45 -8.04
C CYS A 160 -6.95 -6.52 -6.96
N VAL A 161 -6.63 -7.73 -7.37
CA VAL A 161 -6.12 -8.80 -6.50
C VAL A 161 -4.60 -8.78 -6.61
N LEU A 162 -3.92 -8.50 -5.50
CA LEU A 162 -2.45 -8.47 -5.44
C LEU A 162 -1.92 -9.71 -4.73
N ILE A 163 -0.91 -10.33 -5.30
CA ILE A 163 -0.15 -11.43 -4.72
C ILE A 163 1.25 -10.92 -4.35
N PHE A 164 1.64 -11.20 -3.12
CA PHE A 164 2.95 -10.88 -2.56
C PHE A 164 3.71 -12.18 -2.31
N GLY A 165 4.91 -12.33 -2.82
CA GLY A 165 5.81 -13.41 -2.46
C GLY A 165 5.64 -14.71 -3.26
N ASP A 166 5.28 -14.64 -4.54
CA ASP A 166 5.07 -15.80 -5.43
C ASP A 166 6.26 -16.03 -6.39
N ASP A 167 7.40 -15.42 -6.10
CA ASP A 167 8.64 -15.49 -6.89
C ASP A 167 8.47 -15.08 -8.37
N LYS A 168 7.62 -14.08 -8.60
CA LYS A 168 7.37 -13.50 -9.93
C LYS A 168 8.04 -12.15 -10.16
N GLY A 169 8.76 -11.67 -9.16
CA GLY A 169 9.58 -10.46 -9.24
C GLY A 169 11.02 -10.78 -9.70
N ALA A 170 11.88 -9.77 -9.59
CA ALA A 170 13.32 -9.89 -9.87
C ALA A 170 14.19 -9.89 -8.61
N VAL A 171 13.57 -10.16 -7.43
CA VAL A 171 14.19 -10.05 -6.10
C VAL A 171 14.22 -11.38 -5.33
N GLY A 172 13.79 -12.48 -5.96
CA GLY A 172 13.52 -13.76 -5.32
C GLY A 172 12.20 -13.76 -4.56
N ALA A 173 11.84 -14.89 -3.94
CA ALA A 173 10.58 -15.08 -3.26
C ALA A 173 10.40 -14.12 -2.07
N GLY A 174 9.24 -13.51 -1.98
CA GLY A 174 8.88 -12.55 -0.94
C GLY A 174 9.00 -11.10 -1.39
N ALA A 175 7.91 -10.34 -1.29
CA ALA A 175 7.92 -8.92 -1.62
C ALA A 175 8.72 -8.14 -0.56
N VAL A 176 9.72 -7.39 -0.99
CA VAL A 176 10.57 -6.57 -0.10
C VAL A 176 9.78 -5.37 0.39
N GLY A 177 9.76 -5.18 1.70
CA GLY A 177 9.14 -4.01 2.32
C GLY A 177 9.82 -3.61 3.62
N THR A 178 9.44 -2.46 4.15
CA THR A 178 9.90 -1.95 5.44
C THR A 178 8.74 -1.66 6.36
N LEU A 179 8.94 -1.83 7.67
CA LEU A 179 7.94 -1.55 8.69
C LEU A 179 7.67 -0.05 8.78
N ILE A 180 6.40 0.35 8.87
CA ILE A 180 5.98 1.73 9.18
C ILE A 180 5.59 1.80 10.65
N GLY A 181 6.26 2.69 11.38
CA GLY A 181 6.05 2.86 12.83
C GLY A 181 6.44 1.64 13.64
N ASP A 182 5.67 1.32 14.67
CA ASP A 182 5.93 0.21 15.58
C ASP A 182 5.20 -1.08 15.15
N GLU A 183 5.78 -2.24 15.44
CA GLU A 183 5.08 -3.52 15.28
C GLU A 183 3.79 -3.54 16.09
N ASN A 184 2.80 -4.27 15.59
CA ASN A 184 1.51 -4.51 16.23
C ASN A 184 0.61 -3.25 16.39
N ARG A 185 0.96 -2.14 15.73
CA ARG A 185 0.16 -0.91 15.65
C ARG A 185 -0.34 -0.61 14.23
N GLY A 186 -0.25 -1.57 13.33
CA GLY A 186 -0.55 -1.36 11.91
C GLY A 186 -1.96 -0.88 11.62
N LEU A 187 -2.97 -1.33 12.38
CA LEU A 187 -4.34 -0.85 12.22
C LEU A 187 -4.49 0.63 12.58
N GLU A 188 -3.82 1.08 13.63
CA GLU A 188 -3.84 2.49 14.04
C GLU A 188 -3.32 3.39 12.90
N TYR A 189 -2.19 3.03 12.30
CA TYR A 189 -1.60 3.77 11.20
C TYR A 189 -2.42 3.68 9.91
N MET A 190 -2.99 2.51 9.62
CA MET A 190 -3.87 2.33 8.48
C MET A 190 -5.17 3.14 8.61
N PHE A 191 -5.71 3.32 9.84
CA PHE A 191 -6.86 4.18 10.06
C PHE A 191 -6.59 5.66 9.78
N ILE A 192 -5.34 6.13 9.90
CA ILE A 192 -4.97 7.49 9.47
C ILE A 192 -5.23 7.63 7.97
N MET A 193 -4.75 6.68 7.18
CA MET A 193 -4.98 6.64 5.73
C MET A 193 -6.47 6.53 5.39
N MET A 194 -7.21 5.65 6.06
CA MET A 194 -8.65 5.48 5.84
C MET A 194 -9.44 6.74 6.17
N ASN A 195 -9.08 7.47 7.24
CA ASN A 195 -9.74 8.70 7.62
C ASN A 195 -9.47 9.85 6.65
N ALA A 196 -8.31 9.87 6.00
CA ALA A 196 -8.03 10.82 4.93
C ALA A 196 -8.91 10.57 3.69
N ALA A 197 -9.20 9.28 3.39
CA ALA A 197 -10.01 8.88 2.26
C ALA A 197 -11.54 8.97 2.50
N ARG A 198 -11.99 9.11 3.76
CA ARG A 198 -13.41 9.28 4.14
C ARG A 198 -13.86 10.73 4.07
#